data_083160943ca8c13433a3b60a76756b97
#
_entry.id   083160943ca8c13433a3b60a76756b97
#
_cell.length_a   1.000
_cell.length_b   1.000
_cell.length_c   1.000
_cell.angle_alpha   90.00
_cell.angle_beta   90.00
_cell.angle_gamma   90.00
#
_symmetry.space_group_name_H-M   'P 1'
#
loop_
_entity.id
_entity.type
_entity.pdbx_description
1 polymer ?
#
loop_
_entity_poly.entity_id
_entity_poly.type
_entity_poly.pdbx_seq_one_letter_code
_entity_poly.pdbx_strand_id
1 'polypeptide(L)'
;ISKIFPNSKILIPFRDPMQHAYSLLVQHKKFIEYSKDDKFISNYMSWIGHTEFGPNYIPIINTNTNFKNPLSINHWVEQWYLTYKNCFDNFKDQKNIHFICYETLCKSEKCWPKILKKLDIPETYFFEFKHSTKQTSTNINNELNSDANSLYDRLIEVTLK
;
A
#
# COMPACT_ATOMS: atom_id res chain seq x y z
N ILE A 1 0.29 17.95 5.82
CA ILE A 1 0.02 17.55 7.23
C ILE A 1 1.12 18.12 8.13
N SER A 2 2.40 17.85 7.91
CA SER A 2 3.53 18.26 8.77
C SER A 2 3.63 19.78 9.01
N LYS A 3 3.20 20.62 8.07
CA LYS A 3 3.15 22.08 8.25
C LYS A 3 2.04 22.54 9.20
N ILE A 4 0.92 21.80 9.22
CA ILE A 4 -0.26 22.15 10.04
C ILE A 4 -0.17 21.48 11.42
N PHE A 5 0.39 20.27 11.46
CA PHE A 5 0.57 19.46 12.67
C PHE A 5 2.05 19.09 12.85
N PRO A 6 2.92 20.03 13.27
CA PRO A 6 4.37 19.82 13.30
C PRO A 6 4.81 18.72 14.27
N ASN A 7 4.01 18.43 15.29
CA ASN A 7 4.29 17.38 16.29
C ASN A 7 3.65 16.03 15.93
N SER A 8 2.96 15.92 14.79
CA SER A 8 2.35 14.65 14.38
C SER A 8 3.42 13.64 13.94
N LYS A 9 3.23 12.39 14.31
CA LYS A 9 3.98 11.26 13.79
C LYS A 9 3.17 10.59 12.68
N ILE A 10 3.76 10.46 11.51
CA ILE A 10 3.11 9.92 10.32
C ILE A 10 3.69 8.54 10.06
N LEU A 11 2.83 7.54 9.98
CA LEU A 11 3.22 6.18 9.65
C LEU A 11 2.85 5.87 8.20
N ILE A 12 3.82 5.39 7.44
CA ILE A 12 3.63 4.92 6.06
C ILE A 12 3.80 3.40 6.05
N PRO A 13 2.71 2.64 6.16
CA PRO A 13 2.80 1.19 6.06
C PRO A 13 3.07 0.78 4.62
N PHE A 14 3.95 -0.19 4.43
CA PHE A 14 4.19 -0.82 3.14
C PHE A 14 4.28 -2.33 3.30
N ARG A 15 4.14 -3.02 2.19
CA ARG A 15 4.08 -4.46 2.10
C ARG A 15 4.80 -4.92 0.84
N ASP A 16 5.16 -6.20 0.78
CA ASP A 16 5.65 -6.85 -0.44
C ASP A 16 4.88 -6.39 -1.68
N PRO A 17 5.57 -5.88 -2.73
CA PRO A 17 4.92 -5.25 -3.88
C PRO A 17 3.97 -6.17 -4.62
N MET A 18 4.33 -7.45 -4.81
CA MET A 18 3.50 -8.42 -5.52
C MET A 18 2.26 -8.81 -4.71
N GLN A 19 2.41 -9.03 -3.41
CA GLN A 19 1.30 -9.39 -2.52
C GLN A 19 0.32 -8.23 -2.40
N HIS A 20 0.83 -7.01 -2.32
CA HIS A 20 -0.01 -5.81 -2.25
C HIS A 20 -0.74 -5.58 -3.57
N ALA A 21 -0.01 -5.53 -4.69
CA ALA A 21 -0.57 -5.34 -6.03
C ALA A 21 -1.64 -6.39 -6.37
N TYR A 22 -1.38 -7.67 -6.04
CA TYR A 22 -2.35 -8.73 -6.25
C TYR A 22 -3.63 -8.54 -5.42
N SER A 23 -3.48 -8.10 -4.18
CA SER A 23 -4.65 -7.81 -3.32
C SER A 23 -5.50 -6.68 -3.88
N LEU A 24 -4.88 -5.62 -4.40
CA LEU A 24 -5.57 -4.50 -5.04
C LEU A 24 -6.27 -4.92 -6.34
N LEU A 25 -5.61 -5.71 -7.19
CA LEU A 25 -6.19 -6.27 -8.42
C LEU A 25 -7.44 -7.12 -8.11
N VAL A 26 -7.35 -8.01 -7.12
CA VAL A 26 -8.49 -8.84 -6.70
C VAL A 26 -9.63 -7.97 -6.19
N GLN A 27 -9.33 -6.96 -5.40
CA GLN A 27 -10.34 -6.02 -4.89
C GLN A 27 -10.99 -5.24 -6.04
N HIS A 28 -10.20 -4.73 -6.98
CA HIS A 28 -10.72 -4.03 -8.15
C HIS A 28 -11.68 -4.89 -8.98
N LYS A 29 -11.30 -6.14 -9.27
CA LYS A 29 -12.15 -7.09 -10.00
C LYS A 29 -13.47 -7.35 -9.27
N LYS A 30 -13.44 -7.54 -7.94
CA LYS A 30 -14.64 -7.73 -7.12
C LYS A 30 -15.58 -6.53 -7.20
N PHE A 31 -15.05 -5.31 -7.11
CA PHE A 31 -15.88 -4.11 -7.20
C PHE A 31 -16.51 -3.92 -8.60
N ILE A 32 -15.80 -4.33 -9.67
CA ILE A 32 -16.40 -4.37 -11.01
C ILE A 32 -17.57 -5.36 -11.05
N GLU A 33 -17.41 -6.55 -10.48
CA GLU A 33 -18.44 -7.59 -10.43
C GLU A 33 -19.66 -7.13 -9.62
N TYR A 34 -19.45 -6.68 -8.39
CA TYR A 34 -20.52 -6.18 -7.53
C TYR A 34 -21.30 -5.00 -8.16
N SER A 35 -20.61 -4.11 -8.88
CA SER A 35 -21.26 -2.98 -9.55
C SER A 35 -22.12 -3.38 -10.75
N LYS A 36 -21.89 -4.58 -11.33
CA LYS A 36 -22.77 -5.12 -12.38
C LYS A 36 -24.06 -5.67 -11.81
N ASP A 37 -23.96 -6.32 -10.66
CA ASP A 37 -25.09 -7.03 -10.04
C ASP A 37 -26.01 -6.09 -9.25
N ASP A 38 -25.46 -5.01 -8.69
CA ASP A 38 -26.20 -4.06 -7.86
C ASP A 38 -25.87 -2.60 -8.18
N LYS A 39 -26.85 -1.89 -8.77
CA LYS A 39 -26.73 -0.46 -9.05
C LYS A 39 -26.56 0.40 -7.79
N PHE A 40 -27.07 -0.06 -6.64
CA PHE A 40 -26.89 0.65 -5.38
C PHE A 40 -25.40 0.75 -5.01
N ILE A 41 -24.64 -0.33 -5.16
CA ILE A 41 -23.20 -0.35 -4.88
C ILE A 41 -22.46 0.68 -5.73
N SER A 42 -22.74 0.71 -7.04
CA SER A 42 -22.13 1.68 -7.96
C SER A 42 -22.49 3.13 -7.59
N ASN A 43 -23.74 3.40 -7.27
CA ASN A 43 -24.22 4.73 -6.87
C ASN A 43 -23.61 5.13 -5.52
N TYR A 44 -23.60 4.22 -4.54
CA TYR A 44 -23.04 4.47 -3.21
C TYR A 44 -21.55 4.84 -3.30
N MET A 45 -20.75 4.08 -4.04
CA MET A 45 -19.32 4.37 -4.25
C MET A 45 -19.13 5.75 -4.89
N SER A 46 -19.98 6.12 -5.86
CA SER A 46 -19.96 7.45 -6.48
C SER A 46 -20.30 8.55 -5.49
N TRP A 47 -21.33 8.38 -4.66
CA TRP A 47 -21.78 9.39 -3.69
C TRP A 47 -20.75 9.68 -2.61
N ILE A 48 -20.01 8.67 -2.16
CA ILE A 48 -18.95 8.85 -1.16
C ILE A 48 -17.59 9.20 -1.77
N GLY A 49 -17.52 9.35 -3.10
CA GLY A 49 -16.29 9.71 -3.81
C GLY A 49 -15.21 8.63 -3.81
N HIS A 50 -15.59 7.37 -3.63
CA HIS A 50 -14.67 6.23 -3.70
C HIS A 50 -14.38 5.84 -5.14
N THR A 51 -13.22 6.23 -5.62
CA THR A 51 -12.74 5.94 -6.98
C THR A 51 -11.55 4.99 -7.02
N GLU A 52 -11.21 4.38 -5.88
CA GLU A 52 -10.03 3.53 -5.74
C GLU A 52 -10.17 2.17 -6.43
N PHE A 53 -11.41 1.73 -6.67
CA PHE A 53 -11.73 0.44 -7.31
C PHE A 53 -13.02 0.51 -8.12
N GLY A 54 -13.23 -0.48 -8.97
CA GLY A 54 -14.47 -0.65 -9.71
C GLY A 54 -14.54 0.13 -11.03
N PRO A 55 -15.76 0.33 -11.59
CA PRO A 55 -15.92 0.93 -12.92
C PRO A 55 -15.43 2.37 -13.03
N ASN A 56 -15.49 3.13 -11.93
CA ASN A 56 -15.10 4.55 -11.87
C ASN A 56 -13.68 4.72 -11.31
N TYR A 57 -12.85 3.71 -11.43
CA TYR A 57 -11.49 3.70 -10.91
C TYR A 57 -10.64 4.84 -11.47
N ILE A 58 -9.98 5.56 -10.56
CA ILE A 58 -8.99 6.58 -10.86
C ILE A 58 -7.67 6.20 -10.17
N PRO A 59 -6.57 6.03 -10.91
CA PRO A 59 -5.28 5.68 -10.33
C PRO A 59 -4.73 6.80 -9.43
N ILE A 60 -4.04 6.44 -8.36
CA ILE A 60 -3.35 7.38 -7.47
C ILE A 60 -2.30 8.17 -8.25
N ILE A 61 -1.53 7.48 -9.09
CA ILE A 61 -0.57 8.09 -10.01
C ILE A 61 -1.08 7.87 -11.43
N ASN A 62 -1.36 8.95 -12.14
CA ASN A 62 -1.90 8.93 -13.50
C ASN A 62 -0.96 9.54 -14.56
N THR A 63 0.19 10.05 -14.15
CA THR A 63 1.23 10.62 -15.02
C THR A 63 2.42 9.69 -15.12
N ASN A 64 3.03 9.63 -16.31
CA ASN A 64 4.23 8.81 -16.57
C ASN A 64 4.05 7.31 -16.26
N THR A 65 2.86 6.77 -16.55
CA THR A 65 2.55 5.35 -16.38
C THR A 65 2.62 4.60 -17.71
N ASN A 66 3.20 3.41 -17.67
CA ASN A 66 3.34 2.51 -18.83
C ASN A 66 2.21 1.48 -18.91
N PHE A 67 1.71 1.04 -17.75
CA PHE A 67 0.72 -0.03 -17.63
C PHE A 67 -0.65 0.52 -17.24
N LYS A 68 -1.44 0.96 -18.24
CA LYS A 68 -2.73 1.65 -18.02
C LYS A 68 -3.92 0.71 -17.77
N ASN A 69 -3.77 -0.60 -18.00
CA ASN A 69 -4.89 -1.54 -17.84
C ASN A 69 -5.05 -2.00 -16.38
N PRO A 70 -6.09 -1.58 -15.63
CA PRO A 70 -6.29 -1.95 -14.24
C PRO A 70 -6.71 -3.41 -14.03
N LEU A 71 -6.98 -4.15 -15.10
CA LEU A 71 -7.18 -5.60 -15.04
C LEU A 71 -5.87 -6.39 -15.11
N SER A 72 -4.74 -5.72 -15.35
CA SER A 72 -3.40 -6.29 -15.36
C SER A 72 -2.70 -6.11 -14.03
N ILE A 73 -1.95 -7.12 -13.58
CA ILE A 73 -1.10 -7.02 -12.38
C ILE A 73 -0.02 -5.95 -12.53
N ASN A 74 0.51 -5.77 -13.75
CA ASN A 74 1.55 -4.77 -14.01
C ASN A 74 1.10 -3.35 -13.64
N HIS A 75 -0.17 -3.02 -13.89
CA HIS A 75 -0.74 -1.74 -13.47
C HIS A 75 -0.60 -1.53 -11.95
N TRP A 76 -0.98 -2.51 -11.14
CA TRP A 76 -0.97 -2.39 -9.69
C TRP A 76 0.43 -2.42 -9.08
N VAL A 77 1.37 -3.15 -9.70
CA VAL A 77 2.78 -3.10 -9.30
C VAL A 77 3.39 -1.74 -9.66
N GLU A 78 3.06 -1.16 -10.82
CA GLU A 78 3.50 0.18 -11.20
C GLU A 78 2.91 1.24 -10.27
N GLN A 79 1.62 1.16 -9.92
CA GLN A 79 1.00 2.07 -8.93
C GLN A 79 1.68 1.96 -7.56
N TRP A 80 2.00 0.73 -7.12
CA TRP A 80 2.77 0.51 -5.90
C TRP A 80 4.16 1.16 -6.00
N TYR A 81 4.90 0.86 -7.05
CA TYR A 81 6.25 1.37 -7.26
C TYR A 81 6.30 2.90 -7.27
N LEU A 82 5.47 3.54 -8.08
CA LEU A 82 5.46 5.00 -8.23
C LEU A 82 5.04 5.69 -6.93
N THR A 83 4.04 5.16 -6.23
CA THR A 83 3.56 5.70 -4.96
C THR A 83 4.64 5.64 -3.90
N TYR A 84 5.24 4.46 -3.67
CA TYR A 84 6.24 4.29 -2.63
C TYR A 84 7.59 4.90 -3.01
N LYS A 85 7.93 4.98 -4.29
CA LYS A 85 9.08 5.74 -4.75
C LYS A 85 8.94 7.21 -4.40
N ASN A 86 7.79 7.80 -4.69
CA ASN A 86 7.51 9.19 -4.31
C ASN A 86 7.57 9.40 -2.80
N CYS A 87 7.00 8.48 -2.01
CA CYS A 87 7.08 8.53 -0.55
C CYS A 87 8.54 8.43 -0.06
N PHE A 88 9.31 7.50 -0.59
CA PHE A 88 10.71 7.30 -0.22
C PHE A 88 11.55 8.53 -0.55
N ASP A 89 11.48 9.02 -1.77
CA ASP A 89 12.30 10.14 -2.26
C ASP A 89 12.03 11.44 -1.46
N ASN A 90 10.77 11.66 -1.05
CA ASN A 90 10.39 12.89 -0.35
C ASN A 90 10.41 12.80 1.18
N PHE A 91 10.32 11.60 1.77
CA PHE A 91 10.01 11.49 3.20
C PHE A 91 11.00 10.64 4.00
N LYS A 92 11.92 9.89 3.39
CA LYS A 92 12.84 8.99 4.10
C LYS A 92 13.70 9.70 5.17
N ASP A 93 14.02 10.97 4.98
CA ASP A 93 14.88 11.75 5.88
C ASP A 93 14.09 12.64 6.87
N GLN A 94 12.75 12.56 6.84
CA GLN A 94 11.89 13.35 7.74
C GLN A 94 11.70 12.65 9.08
N LYS A 95 12.07 13.32 10.18
CA LYS A 95 12.08 12.77 11.54
C LYS A 95 10.71 12.34 12.07
N ASN A 96 9.64 12.93 11.57
CA ASN A 96 8.28 12.66 12.01
C ASN A 96 7.51 11.71 11.07
N ILE A 97 8.18 11.19 10.02
CA ILE A 97 7.60 10.21 9.08
C ILE A 97 8.34 8.89 9.22
N HIS A 98 7.60 7.81 9.41
CA HIS A 98 8.15 6.49 9.69
C HIS A 98 7.57 5.45 8.74
N PHE A 99 8.44 4.75 8.04
CA PHE A 99 8.04 3.60 7.22
C PHE A 99 7.90 2.36 8.10
N ILE A 100 6.85 1.57 7.88
CA ILE A 100 6.57 0.35 8.65
C ILE A 100 6.33 -0.79 7.68
N CYS A 101 7.18 -1.81 7.73
CA CYS A 101 7.05 -3.02 6.93
C CYS A 101 6.03 -3.97 7.57
N TYR A 102 4.96 -4.32 6.84
CA TYR A 102 3.93 -5.25 7.29
C TYR A 102 4.49 -6.64 7.62
N GLU A 103 5.38 -7.17 6.79
CA GLU A 103 6.00 -8.46 6.99
C GLU A 103 6.84 -8.50 8.29
N THR A 104 7.42 -7.37 8.68
CA THR A 104 8.14 -7.25 9.96
C THR A 104 7.17 -7.31 11.15
N LEU A 105 6.00 -6.69 11.05
CA LEU A 105 4.96 -6.78 12.08
C LEU A 105 4.45 -8.22 12.26
N CYS A 106 4.35 -8.98 11.17
CA CYS A 106 3.89 -10.36 11.20
C CYS A 106 4.92 -11.36 11.78
N LYS A 107 6.20 -10.99 11.86
CA LYS A 107 7.27 -11.91 12.32
C LYS A 107 7.26 -12.13 13.83
N SER A 108 6.79 -11.17 14.60
CA SER A 108 6.81 -11.26 16.06
C SER A 108 5.81 -10.29 16.69
N GLU A 109 5.04 -10.79 17.64
CA GLU A 109 4.13 -9.99 18.47
C GLU A 109 4.84 -8.85 19.21
N LYS A 110 6.15 -8.96 19.42
CA LYS A 110 6.97 -7.94 20.10
C LYS A 110 7.34 -6.75 19.19
N CYS A 111 7.13 -6.85 17.87
CA CYS A 111 7.49 -5.77 16.95
C CYS A 111 6.59 -4.54 17.15
N TRP A 112 5.29 -4.74 17.23
CA TRP A 112 4.34 -3.63 17.37
C TRP A 112 4.52 -2.84 18.67
N PRO A 113 4.62 -3.46 19.86
CA PRO A 113 4.93 -2.76 21.10
C PRO A 113 6.22 -1.93 21.05
N LYS A 114 7.28 -2.45 20.42
CA LYS A 114 8.53 -1.69 20.26
C LYS A 114 8.34 -0.43 19.41
N ILE A 115 7.54 -0.52 18.34
CA ILE A 115 7.21 0.62 17.49
C ILE A 115 6.41 1.65 18.27
N LEU A 116 5.36 1.24 18.99
CA LEU A 116 4.57 2.12 19.84
C LEU A 116 5.44 2.87 20.85
N LYS A 117 6.34 2.16 21.53
CA LYS A 117 7.29 2.76 22.48
C LYS A 117 8.18 3.82 21.82
N LYS A 118 8.71 3.54 20.61
CA LYS A 118 9.52 4.53 19.87
C LYS A 118 8.73 5.76 19.44
N LEU A 119 7.42 5.60 19.28
CA LEU A 119 6.51 6.67 18.91
C LEU A 119 5.91 7.43 20.11
N ASP A 120 6.27 7.05 21.35
CA ASP A 120 5.68 7.53 22.61
C ASP A 120 4.15 7.37 22.62
N ILE A 121 3.66 6.26 22.05
CA ILE A 121 2.24 5.89 22.08
C ILE A 121 2.03 4.84 23.17
N PRO A 122 1.09 5.06 24.10
CA PRO A 122 0.78 4.07 25.13
C PRO A 122 0.36 2.73 24.52
N GLU A 123 0.90 1.63 25.05
CA GLU A 123 0.46 0.28 24.70
C GLU A 123 -0.94 0.04 25.27
N THR A 124 -1.96 0.20 24.44
CA THR A 124 -3.35 0.01 24.86
C THR A 124 -3.96 -1.29 24.36
N TYR A 125 -3.44 -1.87 23.29
CA TYR A 125 -4.00 -3.07 22.67
C TYR A 125 -2.93 -3.95 22.03
N PHE A 126 -3.06 -5.27 22.19
CA PHE A 126 -2.30 -6.27 21.44
C PHE A 126 -3.03 -6.58 20.14
N PHE A 127 -2.33 -6.46 19.02
CA PHE A 127 -2.80 -6.91 17.73
C PHE A 127 -1.90 -8.03 17.22
N GLU A 128 -2.52 -9.14 16.83
CA GLU A 128 -1.85 -10.19 16.09
C GLU A 128 -1.91 -9.87 14.59
N PHE A 129 -0.76 -9.56 13.99
CA PHE A 129 -0.65 -9.40 12.54
C PHE A 129 -0.45 -10.76 11.88
N LYS A 130 -1.40 -11.17 11.04
CA LYS A 130 -1.33 -12.47 10.35
C LYS A 130 -0.70 -12.32 8.98
N HIS A 131 0.37 -13.07 8.76
CA HIS A 131 1.00 -13.14 7.45
C HIS A 131 0.05 -13.85 6.48
N SER A 132 -0.35 -13.16 5.42
CA SER A 132 -1.16 -13.73 4.35
C SER A 132 -0.35 -13.73 3.06
N THR A 133 0.03 -14.92 2.60
CA THR A 133 0.62 -15.13 1.28
C THR A 133 -0.45 -15.65 0.34
N LYS A 134 -0.65 -14.98 -0.79
CA LYS A 134 -1.47 -15.48 -1.89
C LYS A 134 -0.54 -16.00 -2.97
N GLN A 135 -0.84 -17.15 -3.54
CA GLN A 135 -0.13 -17.61 -4.72
C GLN A 135 -0.41 -16.66 -5.87
N THR A 136 0.62 -15.99 -6.34
CA THR A 136 0.57 -15.07 -7.46
C THR A 136 1.28 -15.72 -8.64
N SER A 137 0.56 -16.51 -9.43
CA SER A 137 1.03 -16.94 -10.74
C SER A 137 0.60 -15.89 -11.76
N THR A 138 1.43 -14.90 -12.00
CA THR A 138 1.09 -13.81 -12.91
C THR A 138 2.26 -13.50 -13.82
N ASN A 139 1.96 -13.24 -15.07
CA ASN A 139 2.94 -12.78 -16.03
C ASN A 139 3.24 -11.30 -15.76
N ILE A 140 4.29 -11.04 -14.99
CA ILE A 140 4.74 -9.68 -14.67
C ILE A 140 5.88 -9.27 -15.59
N ASN A 141 5.94 -7.99 -15.92
CA ASN A 141 7.09 -7.39 -16.58
C ASN A 141 8.34 -7.49 -15.70
N ASN A 142 9.42 -8.08 -16.22
CA ASN A 142 10.62 -8.38 -15.45
C ASN A 142 11.33 -7.12 -14.93
N GLU A 143 11.41 -6.07 -15.71
CA GLU A 143 12.03 -4.80 -15.32
C GLU A 143 11.25 -4.14 -14.19
N LEU A 144 9.93 -4.01 -14.34
CA LEU A 144 9.07 -3.45 -13.31
C LEU A 144 9.13 -4.25 -12.00
N ASN A 145 9.18 -5.58 -12.09
CA ASN A 145 9.33 -6.44 -10.91
C ASN A 145 10.68 -6.22 -10.21
N SER A 146 11.76 -6.11 -10.98
CA SER A 146 13.09 -5.81 -10.46
C SER A 146 13.13 -4.46 -9.73
N ASP A 147 12.56 -3.43 -10.34
CA ASP A 147 12.51 -2.08 -9.79
C ASP A 147 11.70 -2.02 -8.50
N ALA A 148 10.53 -2.68 -8.49
CA ALA A 148 9.67 -2.74 -7.32
C ALA A 148 10.34 -3.46 -6.15
N ASN A 149 11.01 -4.59 -6.39
CA ASN A 149 11.75 -5.31 -5.36
C ASN A 149 12.96 -4.52 -4.84
N SER A 150 13.71 -3.85 -5.72
CA SER A 150 14.83 -2.98 -5.32
C SER A 150 14.36 -1.84 -4.42
N LEU A 151 13.21 -1.23 -4.74
CA LEU A 151 12.62 -0.20 -3.88
C LEU A 151 12.14 -0.78 -2.54
N TYR A 152 11.55 -1.98 -2.56
CA TYR A 152 11.10 -2.65 -1.34
C TYR A 152 12.26 -2.91 -0.38
N ASP A 153 13.40 -3.38 -0.87
CA ASP A 153 14.61 -3.59 -0.06
C ASP A 153 15.11 -2.27 0.57
N ARG A 154 15.13 -1.18 -0.20
CA ARG A 154 15.48 0.15 0.30
C ARG A 154 14.50 0.66 1.37
N LEU A 155 13.20 0.39 1.22
CA LEU A 155 12.19 0.72 2.21
C LEU A 155 12.39 -0.07 3.51
N ILE A 156 12.81 -1.35 3.42
CA ILE A 156 13.15 -2.17 4.58
C ILE A 156 14.32 -1.57 5.36
N GLU A 157 15.34 -1.03 4.69
CA GLU A 157 16.50 -0.40 5.35
C GLU A 157 16.10 0.77 6.25
N VAL A 158 15.13 1.60 5.81
CA VAL A 158 14.65 2.77 6.54
C VAL A 158 13.46 2.50 7.47
N THR A 159 12.99 1.26 7.53
CA THR A 159 11.86 0.84 8.36
C THR A 159 12.12 1.07 9.84
N LEU A 160 11.12 1.57 10.55
CA LEU A 160 11.12 1.67 12.00
C LEU A 160 11.12 0.25 12.61
N LYS A 161 12.18 -0.09 13.37
CA LYS A 161 12.40 -1.41 13.98
C LYS A 161 12.26 -1.35 15.48
#